data_d067f20458ec529d84ad6060b4e8c5ee
#
_entry.id   d067f20458ec529d84ad6060b4e8c5ee
#
_cell.length_a   1.000
_cell.length_b   1.000
_cell.length_c   1.000
_cell.angle_alpha   90.00
_cell.angle_beta   90.00
_cell.angle_gamma   90.00
#
_symmetry.space_group_name_H-M   'P 1'
#
loop_
_entity.id
_entity.type
_entity.pdbx_description
1 polymer ?
#
loop_
_entity_poly.entity_id
_entity_poly.type
_entity_poly.pdbx_seq_one_letter_code
_entity_poly.pdbx_strand_id
1 'polypeptide(L)'
;VIKDIGVLEDKLKNLKSEFVDIKQQAFASNIVSELLKDTGIKSDIIKQYIPLLVAFTNQYLEKMNISLKFDMDENFSETITTRFANEFTYNNLSAGERARLDFSLQMAWREIARIKGSVDTNLLVLDEMLDANLDEAGTTAALDIINELSISHNINVFIVSHKSNLEEYVRSVLKLEKVNGFTKIV
;
A
#
# COMPACT_ATOMS: atom_id res chain seq x y z
N VAL A 1 2.12 40.54 58.03
CA VAL A 1 0.91 39.70 57.85
C VAL A 1 0.08 40.17 56.64
N ILE A 2 -0.37 41.47 56.56
CA ILE A 2 -1.21 41.95 55.43
C ILE A 2 -0.42 42.01 54.11
N LYS A 3 0.84 42.39 54.09
CA LYS A 3 1.72 42.36 52.91
C LYS A 3 1.97 40.93 52.38
N ASP A 4 2.06 39.95 53.27
CA ASP A 4 2.32 38.57 52.94
C ASP A 4 1.09 37.93 52.29
N ILE A 5 -0.12 38.36 52.69
CA ILE A 5 -1.39 37.89 52.09
C ILE A 5 -1.49 38.34 50.63
N GLY A 6 -1.21 39.61 50.30
CA GLY A 6 -1.23 40.12 48.94
C GLY A 6 -0.25 39.41 48.00
N VAL A 7 0.98 39.15 48.51
CA VAL A 7 1.97 38.36 47.73
C VAL A 7 1.52 36.94 47.47
N LEU A 8 0.82 36.30 48.41
CA LEU A 8 0.27 34.96 48.24
C LEU A 8 -0.91 34.94 47.27
N GLU A 9 -1.77 35.96 47.29
CA GLU A 9 -2.88 36.11 46.34
C GLU A 9 -2.37 36.30 44.91
N ASP A 10 -1.36 37.13 44.70
CA ASP A 10 -0.75 37.30 43.37
C ASP A 10 -0.08 36.02 42.87
N LYS A 11 0.63 35.29 43.74
CA LYS A 11 1.19 33.99 43.39
C LYS A 11 0.10 32.99 43.00
N LEU A 12 -0.99 32.95 43.75
CA LEU A 12 -2.11 32.03 43.47
C LEU A 12 -2.80 32.37 42.16
N LYS A 13 -2.94 33.64 41.81
CA LYS A 13 -3.49 34.11 40.54
C LYS A 13 -2.57 33.71 39.38
N ASN A 14 -1.27 33.91 39.52
CA ASN A 14 -0.31 33.52 38.47
C ASN A 14 -0.27 32.02 38.26
N LEU A 15 -0.26 31.21 39.33
CA LEU A 15 -0.30 29.75 39.26
C LEU A 15 -1.60 29.23 38.63
N LYS A 16 -2.74 29.86 38.90
CA LYS A 16 -4.01 29.53 38.26
C LYS A 16 -3.99 29.79 36.75
N SER A 17 -3.40 30.94 36.34
CA SER A 17 -3.25 31.27 34.91
C SER A 17 -2.34 30.24 34.21
N GLU A 18 -1.18 29.97 34.80
CA GLU A 18 -0.22 28.99 34.26
C GLU A 18 -0.83 27.57 34.17
N PHE A 19 -1.60 27.18 35.19
CA PHE A 19 -2.33 25.88 35.16
C PHE A 19 -3.32 25.79 34.01
N VAL A 20 -4.07 26.87 33.71
CA VAL A 20 -5.01 26.91 32.60
C VAL A 20 -4.27 26.79 31.29
N ASP A 21 -3.17 27.49 31.10
CA ASP A 21 -2.36 27.49 29.88
C ASP A 21 -1.76 26.09 29.64
N ILE A 22 -1.18 25.49 30.68
CA ILE A 22 -0.63 24.13 30.60
C ILE A 22 -1.73 23.11 30.27
N LYS A 23 -2.91 23.26 30.88
CA LYS A 23 -4.06 22.36 30.58
C LYS A 23 -4.52 22.47 29.14
N GLN A 24 -4.55 23.66 28.55
CA GLN A 24 -4.89 23.87 27.16
C GLN A 24 -3.81 23.27 26.22
N GLN A 25 -2.55 23.46 26.54
CA GLN A 25 -1.44 22.87 25.77
C GLN A 25 -1.48 21.33 25.83
N ALA A 26 -1.71 20.76 27.01
CA ALA A 26 -1.85 19.30 27.16
C ALA A 26 -3.03 18.75 26.36
N PHE A 27 -4.16 19.44 26.37
CA PHE A 27 -5.34 19.06 25.58
C PHE A 27 -5.04 19.12 24.08
N ALA A 28 -4.45 20.21 23.60
CA ALA A 28 -4.06 20.33 22.18
C ALA A 28 -3.06 19.25 21.77
N SER A 29 -2.05 18.97 22.61
CA SER A 29 -1.05 17.93 22.37
C SER A 29 -1.68 16.54 22.28
N ASN A 30 -2.65 16.24 23.15
CA ASN A 30 -3.39 14.97 23.08
C ASN A 30 -4.18 14.82 21.77
N ILE A 31 -4.88 15.88 21.35
CA ILE A 31 -5.62 15.85 20.06
C ILE A 31 -4.65 15.60 18.91
N VAL A 32 -3.55 16.33 18.84
CA VAL A 32 -2.54 16.15 17.78
C VAL A 32 -1.99 14.71 17.81
N SER A 33 -1.71 14.17 18.99
CA SER A 33 -1.24 12.80 19.15
C SER A 33 -2.25 11.78 18.63
N GLU A 34 -3.54 11.94 18.92
CA GLU A 34 -4.59 11.05 18.39
C GLU A 34 -4.74 11.18 16.88
N LEU A 35 -4.69 12.39 16.33
CA LEU A 35 -4.79 12.63 14.89
C LEU A 35 -3.59 12.06 14.10
N LEU A 36 -2.42 11.99 14.70
CA LEU A 36 -1.20 11.46 14.08
C LEU A 36 -1.06 9.94 14.19
N LYS A 37 -1.90 9.26 14.98
CA LYS A 37 -1.94 7.80 15.03
C LYS A 37 -2.32 7.23 13.65
N ASP A 38 -1.95 5.99 13.40
CA ASP A 38 -2.30 5.31 12.15
C ASP A 38 -3.83 5.16 11.97
N THR A 39 -4.59 5.13 13.06
CA THR A 39 -6.06 5.15 13.09
C THR A 39 -6.69 6.55 13.00
N GLY A 40 -5.88 7.62 12.93
CA GLY A 40 -6.32 9.00 12.83
C GLY A 40 -6.51 9.48 11.39
N ILE A 41 -6.09 10.71 11.10
CA ILE A 41 -6.26 11.38 9.78
C ILE A 41 -5.76 10.51 8.60
N LYS A 42 -4.65 9.77 8.80
CA LYS A 42 -4.12 8.88 7.75
C LYS A 42 -5.16 7.83 7.34
N SER A 43 -5.78 7.18 8.33
CA SER A 43 -6.83 6.19 8.11
C SER A 43 -8.02 6.80 7.37
N ASP A 44 -8.49 7.96 7.81
CA ASP A 44 -9.64 8.64 7.20
C ASP A 44 -9.37 9.07 5.75
N ILE A 45 -8.13 9.45 5.44
CA ILE A 45 -7.73 9.72 4.06
C ILE A 45 -7.74 8.43 3.24
N ILE A 46 -7.17 7.34 3.76
CA ILE A 46 -7.08 6.07 3.04
C ILE A 46 -8.47 5.47 2.79
N LYS A 47 -9.38 5.55 3.76
CA LYS A 47 -10.77 5.08 3.64
C LYS A 47 -11.50 5.63 2.40
N GLN A 48 -11.20 6.87 2.01
CA GLN A 48 -11.80 7.49 0.82
C GLN A 48 -11.42 6.77 -0.48
N TYR A 49 -10.33 5.97 -0.47
CA TYR A 49 -9.84 5.22 -1.63
C TYR A 49 -10.28 3.77 -1.63
N ILE A 50 -10.87 3.26 -0.56
CA ILE A 50 -11.33 1.87 -0.47
C ILE A 50 -12.24 1.51 -1.66
N PRO A 51 -13.25 2.30 -2.05
CA PRO A 51 -14.09 1.96 -3.20
C PRO A 51 -13.30 1.85 -4.51
N LEU A 52 -12.30 2.73 -4.72
CA LEU A 52 -11.43 2.68 -5.89
C LEU A 52 -10.48 1.48 -5.82
N LEU A 53 -9.91 1.21 -4.65
CA LEU A 53 -9.06 0.03 -4.42
C LEU A 53 -9.81 -1.25 -4.75
N VAL A 54 -11.00 -1.41 -4.22
CA VAL A 54 -11.87 -2.57 -4.49
C VAL A 54 -12.17 -2.70 -5.98
N ALA A 55 -12.56 -1.60 -6.63
CA ALA A 55 -12.89 -1.61 -8.06
C ALA A 55 -11.67 -2.00 -8.91
N PHE A 56 -10.52 -1.37 -8.71
CA PHE A 56 -9.31 -1.68 -9.48
C PHE A 56 -8.76 -3.08 -9.17
N THR A 57 -8.79 -3.51 -7.91
CA THR A 57 -8.37 -4.86 -7.54
C THR A 57 -9.20 -5.90 -8.27
N ASN A 58 -10.53 -5.77 -8.30
CA ASN A 58 -11.39 -6.70 -9.01
C ASN A 58 -11.17 -6.66 -10.53
N GLN A 59 -10.88 -5.50 -11.11
CA GLN A 59 -10.53 -5.39 -12.52
C GLN A 59 -9.23 -6.14 -12.84
N TYR A 60 -8.22 -6.04 -11.98
CA TYR A 60 -6.97 -6.77 -12.15
C TYR A 60 -7.12 -8.26 -11.88
N LEU A 61 -7.94 -8.69 -10.91
CA LEU A 61 -8.27 -10.10 -10.68
C LEU A 61 -8.91 -10.74 -11.91
N GLU A 62 -9.80 -10.02 -12.59
CA GLU A 62 -10.40 -10.49 -13.85
C GLU A 62 -9.31 -10.67 -14.92
N LYS A 63 -8.41 -9.70 -15.10
CA LYS A 63 -7.26 -9.80 -16.02
C LYS A 63 -6.29 -10.93 -15.65
N MET A 64 -6.14 -11.23 -14.37
CA MET A 64 -5.35 -12.38 -13.88
C MET A 64 -6.05 -13.72 -14.06
N ASN A 65 -7.22 -13.76 -14.73
CA ASN A 65 -8.00 -14.96 -14.99
C ASN A 65 -8.36 -15.77 -13.73
N ILE A 66 -8.67 -15.07 -12.62
CA ILE A 66 -9.08 -15.69 -11.38
C ILE A 66 -10.51 -15.30 -11.01
N SER A 67 -11.31 -16.30 -10.61
CA SER A 67 -12.72 -16.10 -10.24
C SER A 67 -12.87 -15.78 -8.74
N LEU A 68 -12.13 -14.79 -8.29
CA LEU A 68 -12.26 -14.21 -6.93
C LEU A 68 -12.87 -12.83 -7.03
N LYS A 69 -13.64 -12.46 -6.04
CA LYS A 69 -14.10 -11.10 -5.82
C LYS A 69 -13.57 -10.62 -4.48
N PHE A 70 -12.84 -9.53 -4.52
CA PHE A 70 -12.28 -8.85 -3.35
C PHE A 70 -13.21 -7.72 -2.93
N ASP A 71 -13.42 -7.59 -1.63
CA ASP A 71 -14.10 -6.46 -1.00
C ASP A 71 -13.36 -6.05 0.28
N MET A 72 -13.54 -4.80 0.70
CA MET A 72 -12.90 -4.25 1.90
C MET A 72 -13.83 -3.21 2.53
N ASP A 73 -14.05 -3.33 3.84
CA ASP A 73 -14.84 -2.37 4.59
C ASP A 73 -14.02 -1.14 5.05
N GLU A 74 -14.70 -0.18 5.66
CA GLU A 74 -14.07 1.05 6.19
C GLU A 74 -13.10 0.78 7.37
N ASN A 75 -13.11 -0.40 7.95
CA ASN A 75 -12.19 -0.83 9.00
C ASN A 75 -11.00 -1.62 8.45
N PHE A 76 -10.85 -1.65 7.11
CA PHE A 76 -9.85 -2.46 6.39
C PHE A 76 -10.00 -3.97 6.60
N SER A 77 -11.20 -4.42 6.96
CA SER A 77 -11.51 -5.84 6.99
C SER A 77 -11.78 -6.33 5.57
N GLU A 78 -10.98 -7.29 5.13
CA GLU A 78 -11.10 -7.89 3.80
C GLU A 78 -12.14 -9.00 3.78
N THR A 79 -12.89 -9.07 2.70
CA THR A 79 -13.80 -10.18 2.39
C THR A 79 -13.50 -10.66 0.98
N ILE A 80 -13.24 -11.95 0.82
CA ILE A 80 -12.98 -12.57 -0.47
C ILE A 80 -14.09 -13.57 -0.74
N THR A 81 -14.73 -13.44 -1.89
CA THR A 81 -15.80 -14.36 -2.29
C THR A 81 -15.43 -15.07 -3.59
N THR A 82 -15.88 -16.32 -3.73
CA THR A 82 -15.77 -17.09 -4.95
C THR A 82 -17.13 -17.17 -5.65
N ARG A 83 -17.19 -17.75 -6.86
CA ARG A 83 -18.44 -18.01 -7.58
C ARG A 83 -19.45 -18.86 -6.79
N PHE A 84 -19.00 -19.62 -5.80
CA PHE A 84 -19.81 -20.52 -5.00
C PHE A 84 -20.27 -19.91 -3.67
N ALA A 85 -20.17 -18.58 -3.51
CA ALA A 85 -20.70 -17.79 -2.39
C ALA A 85 -20.11 -18.09 -0.99
N ASN A 86 -18.96 -18.72 -0.92
CA ASN A 86 -18.28 -18.87 0.35
C ASN A 86 -17.41 -17.63 0.63
N GLU A 87 -17.56 -17.04 1.80
CA GLU A 87 -16.67 -16.01 2.28
C GLU A 87 -15.36 -16.65 2.75
N PHE A 88 -14.27 -16.16 2.22
CA PHE A 88 -12.91 -16.56 2.58
C PHE A 88 -12.16 -15.37 3.15
N THR A 89 -11.19 -15.65 3.99
CA THR A 89 -10.16 -14.69 4.35
C THR A 89 -8.92 -14.96 3.49
N TYR A 90 -8.02 -13.99 3.42
CA TYR A 90 -6.74 -14.12 2.71
C TYR A 90 -5.98 -15.43 3.05
N ASN A 91 -6.04 -15.84 4.32
CA ASN A 91 -5.36 -17.05 4.79
C ASN A 91 -5.92 -18.36 4.20
N ASN A 92 -7.16 -18.36 3.72
CA ASN A 92 -7.79 -19.54 3.13
C ASN A 92 -7.42 -19.74 1.66
N LEU A 93 -6.81 -18.74 1.01
CA LEU A 93 -6.40 -18.82 -0.38
C LEU A 93 -5.18 -19.74 -0.56
N SER A 94 -5.13 -20.43 -1.69
CA SER A 94 -3.92 -21.12 -2.14
C SER A 94 -2.77 -20.13 -2.38
N ALA A 95 -1.54 -20.62 -2.44
CA ALA A 95 -0.38 -19.78 -2.69
C ALA A 95 -0.46 -19.02 -4.03
N GLY A 96 -0.97 -19.68 -5.09
CA GLY A 96 -1.17 -19.07 -6.40
C GLY A 96 -2.28 -18.01 -6.41
N GLU A 97 -3.39 -18.25 -5.71
CA GLU A 97 -4.48 -17.27 -5.56
C GLU A 97 -4.02 -16.05 -4.78
N ARG A 98 -3.26 -16.24 -3.70
CA ARG A 98 -2.65 -15.13 -2.96
C ARG A 98 -1.73 -14.30 -3.84
N ALA A 99 -0.83 -14.94 -4.58
CA ALA A 99 0.09 -14.23 -5.46
C ALA A 99 -0.64 -13.39 -6.52
N ARG A 100 -1.74 -13.89 -7.08
CA ARG A 100 -2.57 -13.14 -8.04
C ARG A 100 -3.32 -11.98 -7.38
N LEU A 101 -3.85 -12.17 -6.16
CA LEU A 101 -4.50 -11.11 -5.39
C LEU A 101 -3.49 -10.01 -5.00
N ASP A 102 -2.31 -10.40 -4.50
CA ASP A 102 -1.25 -9.46 -4.11
C ASP A 102 -0.78 -8.62 -5.31
N PHE A 103 -0.58 -9.26 -6.47
CA PHE A 103 -0.27 -8.55 -7.71
C PHE A 103 -1.39 -7.56 -8.08
N SER A 104 -2.64 -7.99 -8.02
CA SER A 104 -3.80 -7.15 -8.34
C SER A 104 -3.93 -5.97 -7.40
N LEU A 105 -3.73 -6.16 -6.10
CA LEU A 105 -3.72 -5.10 -5.10
C LEU A 105 -2.60 -4.08 -5.33
N GLN A 106 -1.41 -4.54 -5.67
CA GLN A 106 -0.28 -3.63 -5.94
C GLN A 106 -0.52 -2.78 -7.20
N MET A 107 -1.08 -3.37 -8.26
CA MET A 107 -1.46 -2.62 -9.47
C MET A 107 -2.59 -1.64 -9.17
N ALA A 108 -3.58 -2.02 -8.37
CA ALA A 108 -4.67 -1.13 -7.94
C ALA A 108 -4.16 0.08 -7.15
N TRP A 109 -3.26 -0.13 -6.18
CA TRP A 109 -2.62 0.96 -5.44
C TRP A 109 -1.82 1.89 -6.34
N ARG A 110 -1.11 1.34 -7.32
CA ARG A 110 -0.39 2.14 -8.31
C ARG A 110 -1.33 3.04 -9.11
N GLU A 111 -2.49 2.53 -9.55
CA GLU A 111 -3.49 3.33 -10.27
C GLU A 111 -4.05 4.46 -9.39
N ILE A 112 -4.34 4.19 -8.13
CA ILE A 112 -4.78 5.22 -7.18
C ILE A 112 -3.72 6.30 -7.02
N ALA A 113 -2.45 5.92 -6.84
CA ALA A 113 -1.33 6.85 -6.70
C ALA A 113 -1.18 7.74 -7.94
N ARG A 114 -1.35 7.18 -9.14
CA ARG A 114 -1.32 7.90 -10.42
C ARG A 114 -2.47 8.90 -10.53
N ILE A 115 -3.70 8.49 -10.24
CA ILE A 115 -4.90 9.36 -10.30
C ILE A 115 -4.75 10.55 -9.34
N LYS A 116 -4.13 10.34 -8.20
CA LYS A 116 -3.85 11.39 -7.22
C LYS A 116 -2.76 12.37 -7.63
N GLY A 117 -2.01 12.08 -8.68
CA GLY A 117 -0.86 12.87 -9.08
C GLY A 117 0.29 12.84 -8.06
N SER A 118 0.24 11.94 -7.07
CA SER A 118 1.27 11.84 -6.03
C SER A 118 2.52 11.13 -6.54
N VAL A 119 2.39 10.27 -7.55
CA VAL A 119 3.52 9.56 -8.17
C VAL A 119 3.22 9.38 -9.66
N ASP A 120 3.63 10.35 -10.47
CA ASP A 120 3.60 10.24 -11.93
C ASP A 120 5.00 9.94 -12.45
N THR A 121 5.52 8.76 -12.07
CA THR A 121 6.82 8.29 -12.56
C THR A 121 6.64 7.46 -13.83
N ASN A 122 7.49 7.68 -14.80
CA ASN A 122 7.59 6.85 -16.01
C ASN A 122 8.43 5.58 -15.79
N LEU A 123 8.55 5.12 -14.55
CA LEU A 123 9.34 3.96 -14.13
C LEU A 123 8.52 3.05 -13.24
N LEU A 124 8.56 1.75 -13.55
CA LEU A 124 8.04 0.67 -12.71
C LEU A 124 9.15 -0.38 -12.55
N VAL A 125 9.51 -0.68 -11.32
CA VAL A 125 10.45 -1.76 -10.98
C VAL A 125 9.69 -2.84 -10.24
N LEU A 126 9.76 -4.07 -10.75
CA LEU A 126 9.15 -5.26 -10.17
C LEU A 126 10.29 -6.19 -9.73
N ASP A 127 10.54 -6.24 -8.43
CA ASP A 127 11.62 -7.02 -7.85
C ASP A 127 11.07 -8.35 -7.30
N GLU A 128 11.47 -9.47 -7.93
CA GLU A 128 11.06 -10.85 -7.61
C GLU A 128 9.53 -11.08 -7.54
N MET A 129 8.75 -10.13 -7.98
CA MET A 129 7.30 -10.13 -7.83
C MET A 129 6.61 -11.22 -8.66
N LEU A 130 7.21 -11.60 -9.78
CA LEU A 130 6.73 -12.67 -10.65
C LEU A 130 7.30 -14.04 -10.27
N ASP A 131 8.27 -14.10 -9.34
CA ASP A 131 8.92 -15.34 -8.91
C ASP A 131 8.09 -16.10 -7.89
N ALA A 132 7.27 -15.38 -7.11
CA ALA A 132 6.47 -15.94 -6.04
C ALA A 132 5.25 -16.66 -6.60
N ASN A 133 5.16 -17.97 -6.39
CA ASN A 133 3.97 -18.84 -6.47
C ASN A 133 2.97 -18.62 -7.65
N LEU A 134 3.35 -17.84 -8.66
CA LEU A 134 2.57 -17.72 -9.89
C LEU A 134 2.88 -18.92 -10.78
N ASP A 135 1.82 -19.62 -11.21
CA ASP A 135 1.90 -20.62 -12.27
C ASP A 135 2.16 -19.93 -13.63
N GLU A 136 2.38 -20.71 -14.66
CA GLU A 136 2.67 -20.20 -16.01
C GLU A 136 1.54 -19.29 -16.52
N ALA A 137 0.28 -19.67 -16.33
CA ALA A 137 -0.87 -18.87 -16.72
C ALA A 137 -0.95 -17.54 -15.95
N GLY A 138 -0.69 -17.56 -14.65
CA GLY A 138 -0.63 -16.34 -13.82
C GLY A 138 0.54 -15.43 -14.19
N THR A 139 1.70 -16.00 -14.50
CA THR A 139 2.87 -15.25 -14.97
C THR A 139 2.58 -14.57 -16.31
N THR A 140 1.99 -15.28 -17.27
CA THR A 140 1.60 -14.71 -18.57
C THR A 140 0.59 -13.59 -18.40
N ALA A 141 -0.47 -13.78 -17.60
CA ALA A 141 -1.47 -12.76 -17.33
C ALA A 141 -0.87 -11.50 -16.67
N ALA A 142 0.07 -11.67 -15.75
CA ALA A 142 0.78 -10.55 -15.13
C ALA A 142 1.63 -9.78 -16.15
N LEU A 143 2.33 -10.48 -17.04
CA LEU A 143 3.13 -9.86 -18.09
C LEU A 143 2.28 -9.12 -19.12
N ASP A 144 1.10 -9.63 -19.45
CA ASP A 144 0.15 -8.94 -20.33
C ASP A 144 -0.34 -7.62 -19.70
N ILE A 145 -0.66 -7.64 -18.41
CA ILE A 145 -1.02 -6.43 -17.65
C ILE A 145 0.13 -5.43 -17.65
N ILE A 146 1.35 -5.88 -17.39
CA ILE A 146 2.56 -5.03 -17.37
C ILE A 146 2.80 -4.41 -18.75
N ASN A 147 2.67 -5.18 -19.83
CA ASN A 147 2.81 -4.68 -21.19
C ASN A 147 1.73 -3.66 -21.54
N GLU A 148 0.48 -3.92 -21.19
CA GLU A 148 -0.62 -2.96 -21.35
C GLU A 148 -0.32 -1.63 -20.62
N LEU A 149 0.13 -1.70 -19.37
CA LEU A 149 0.51 -0.53 -18.58
C LEU A 149 1.71 0.21 -19.21
N SER A 150 2.71 -0.50 -19.68
CA SER A 150 3.88 0.10 -20.34
C SER A 150 3.48 0.91 -21.57
N ILE A 151 2.58 0.39 -22.38
CA ILE A 151 2.12 1.04 -23.60
C ILE A 151 1.16 2.20 -23.28
N SER A 152 0.12 1.94 -22.47
CA SER A 152 -0.96 2.91 -22.20
C SER A 152 -0.49 4.11 -21.39
N HIS A 153 0.48 3.93 -20.49
CA HIS A 153 1.00 5.00 -19.64
C HIS A 153 2.41 5.47 -20.02
N ASN A 154 2.98 4.92 -21.10
CA ASN A 154 4.35 5.25 -21.58
C ASN A 154 5.39 5.14 -20.47
N ILE A 155 5.39 4.00 -19.74
CA ILE A 155 6.30 3.74 -18.63
C ILE A 155 7.39 2.74 -19.04
N ASN A 156 8.58 2.91 -18.47
CA ASN A 156 9.66 1.94 -18.55
C ASN A 156 9.49 0.94 -17.42
N VAL A 157 9.48 -0.35 -17.76
CA VAL A 157 9.33 -1.43 -16.78
C VAL A 157 10.63 -2.21 -16.68
N PHE A 158 11.11 -2.41 -15.46
CA PHE A 158 12.22 -3.28 -15.11
C PHE A 158 11.70 -4.43 -14.27
N ILE A 159 11.99 -5.65 -14.70
CA ILE A 159 11.63 -6.87 -13.98
C ILE A 159 12.91 -7.54 -13.53
N VAL A 160 13.07 -7.71 -12.22
CA VAL A 160 14.13 -8.50 -11.61
C VAL A 160 13.53 -9.86 -11.26
N SER A 161 14.11 -10.94 -11.75
CA SER A 161 13.57 -12.29 -11.60
C SER A 161 14.67 -13.35 -11.71
N HIS A 162 14.46 -14.46 -11.03
CA HIS A 162 15.26 -15.68 -11.16
C HIS A 162 14.68 -16.67 -12.18
N LYS A 163 13.50 -16.39 -12.74
CA LYS A 163 12.84 -17.24 -13.72
C LYS A 163 13.43 -17.05 -15.13
N SER A 164 14.06 -18.08 -15.67
CA SER A 164 14.65 -18.03 -17.02
C SER A 164 13.61 -17.94 -18.15
N ASN A 165 12.38 -18.42 -17.91
CA ASN A 165 11.31 -18.39 -18.93
C ASN A 165 10.75 -16.98 -19.19
N LEU A 166 11.07 -15.97 -18.37
CA LEU A 166 10.64 -14.60 -18.60
C LEU A 166 11.39 -13.90 -19.74
N GLU A 167 12.56 -14.42 -20.14
CA GLU A 167 13.37 -13.85 -21.23
C GLU A 167 12.61 -13.76 -22.55
N GLU A 168 11.68 -14.69 -22.80
CA GLU A 168 10.88 -14.74 -24.05
C GLU A 168 9.82 -13.62 -24.12
N TYR A 169 9.47 -13.02 -22.99
CA TYR A 169 8.39 -12.02 -22.87
C TYR A 169 8.89 -10.57 -22.79
N VAL A 170 10.20 -10.37 -22.71
CA VAL A 170 10.79 -9.05 -22.54
C VAL A 170 11.63 -8.63 -23.75
N ARG A 171 11.72 -7.31 -24.02
CA ARG A 171 12.46 -6.82 -25.18
C ARG A 171 13.97 -6.85 -25.01
N SER A 172 14.43 -6.74 -23.77
CA SER A 172 15.87 -6.67 -23.45
C SER A 172 16.12 -7.40 -22.15
N VAL A 173 17.18 -8.20 -22.12
CA VAL A 173 17.59 -8.98 -20.96
C VAL A 173 18.99 -8.54 -20.54
N LEU A 174 19.19 -8.31 -19.26
CA LEU A 174 20.49 -8.10 -18.63
C LEU A 174 20.76 -9.26 -17.70
N LYS A 175 21.69 -10.14 -18.07
CA LYS A 175 22.07 -11.28 -17.20
C LYS A 175 23.19 -10.87 -16.27
N LEU A 176 22.98 -11.17 -14.98
CA LEU A 176 23.96 -10.92 -13.93
C LEU A 176 24.38 -12.24 -13.29
N GLU A 177 25.68 -12.50 -13.25
CA GLU A 177 26.24 -13.66 -12.56
C GLU A 177 27.21 -13.26 -11.47
N LYS A 178 27.24 -14.06 -10.40
CA LYS A 178 28.20 -13.89 -9.32
C LYS A 178 29.41 -14.80 -9.56
N VAL A 179 30.54 -14.22 -9.98
CA VAL A 179 31.79 -14.93 -10.25
C VAL A 179 32.84 -14.51 -9.23
N ASN A 180 33.36 -15.45 -8.43
CA ASN A 180 34.38 -15.20 -7.39
C ASN A 180 33.99 -14.08 -6.39
N GLY A 181 32.71 -14.00 -6.01
CA GLY A 181 32.20 -13.00 -5.06
C GLY A 181 31.84 -11.64 -5.68
N PHE A 182 32.09 -11.43 -6.97
CA PHE A 182 31.76 -10.19 -7.68
C PHE A 182 30.63 -10.42 -8.69
N THR A 183 29.72 -9.46 -8.79
CA THR A 183 28.65 -9.48 -9.79
C THR A 183 29.21 -9.00 -11.13
N LYS A 184 28.97 -9.77 -12.20
CA LYS A 184 29.36 -9.44 -13.57
C LYS A 184 28.14 -9.50 -14.49
N ILE A 185 28.14 -8.68 -15.52
CA ILE A 185 27.22 -8.76 -16.65
C ILE A 185 27.72 -9.86 -17.59
N VAL A 186 26.84 -10.76 -18.02
CA VAL A 186 27.16 -11.91 -18.89
C VAL A 186 26.35 -11.79 -20.17
#